data_39739e7c2b910c68b8abe61672dbdc03
#
_entry.id   39739e7c2b910c68b8abe61672dbdc03
#
_cell.length_a   1.000
_cell.length_b   1.000
_cell.length_c   1.000
_cell.angle_alpha   90.00
_cell.angle_beta   90.00
_cell.angle_gamma   90.00
#
_symmetry.space_group_name_H-M   'P 1'
#
loop_
_entity.id
_entity.type
_entity.pdbx_description
1 polymer ?
#
loop_
_entity_poly.entity_id
_entity_poly.type
_entity_poly.pdbx_seq_one_letter_code
_entity_poly.pdbx_strand_id
1 'polypeptide(L)'
;VHTYQWESRDLAPDDDYNGYNLVYKPGAKLTRTGRILQIHTGAGITGDFVGGSAGDYAQMGIFARYLIGRDPLQRELIFNDVKRALRKLDKMSMGPVDIALWDIAGKVHGAPVWQLLGGWKKSLPAYASTYHGDENGGLDTPEAFADFAEQCCEMGYRAFKIHGWSHAPIR
;
A
#
# COMPACT_ATOMS: atom_id res chain seq x y z
N VAL A 1 3.27 -6.52 16.24
CA VAL A 1 2.28 -5.96 15.32
C VAL A 1 1.25 -5.19 16.12
N HIS A 2 1.01 -3.96 15.73
CA HIS A 2 -0.01 -3.10 16.32
C HIS A 2 -1.20 -2.99 15.37
N THR A 3 -2.39 -2.94 15.93
CA THR A 3 -3.65 -2.75 15.18
C THR A 3 -4.27 -1.45 15.64
N TYR A 4 -4.78 -0.67 14.68
CA TYR A 4 -5.48 0.58 14.95
C TYR A 4 -6.71 0.69 14.04
N GLN A 5 -7.66 1.52 14.44
CA GLN A 5 -8.85 1.81 13.66
C GLN A 5 -8.92 3.30 13.33
N TRP A 6 -9.45 3.61 12.15
CA TRP A 6 -9.76 4.98 11.74
C TRP A 6 -11.04 5.03 10.94
N GLU A 7 -11.66 6.18 10.91
CA GLU A 7 -12.81 6.45 10.07
C GLU A 7 -12.33 6.96 8.71
N SER A 8 -12.70 6.25 7.65
CA SER A 8 -12.58 6.71 6.27
C SER A 8 -13.87 7.40 5.88
N ARG A 9 -13.78 8.58 5.29
CA ARG A 9 -14.94 9.36 4.84
C ARG A 9 -15.12 9.23 3.34
N ASP A 10 -16.37 9.38 2.91
CA ASP A 10 -16.75 9.37 1.50
C ASP A 10 -16.37 8.08 0.76
N LEU A 11 -16.25 6.98 1.52
CA LEU A 11 -16.02 5.64 0.97
C LEU A 11 -17.02 4.66 1.57
N ALA A 12 -17.56 3.79 0.73
CA ALA A 12 -18.41 2.67 1.12
C ALA A 12 -17.99 1.40 0.38
N PRO A 13 -18.33 0.20 0.91
CA PRO A 13 -18.27 -1.02 0.11
C PRO A 13 -19.15 -0.91 -1.13
N ASP A 14 -18.67 -1.47 -2.24
CA ASP A 14 -19.45 -1.58 -3.47
C ASP A 14 -20.35 -2.82 -3.38
N ASP A 15 -21.62 -2.61 -3.13
CA ASP A 15 -22.60 -3.68 -2.97
C ASP A 15 -22.86 -4.42 -4.30
N ASP A 16 -22.65 -3.75 -5.44
CA ASP A 16 -22.79 -4.35 -6.76
C ASP A 16 -21.61 -5.25 -7.13
N TYR A 17 -20.50 -5.14 -6.37
CA TYR A 17 -19.29 -5.93 -6.60
C TYR A 17 -18.84 -6.69 -5.35
N ASN A 18 -19.71 -7.53 -4.82
CA ASN A 18 -19.48 -8.40 -3.67
C ASN A 18 -19.06 -7.69 -2.36
N GLY A 19 -19.15 -6.37 -2.29
CA GLY A 19 -18.86 -5.58 -1.10
C GLY A 19 -17.38 -5.53 -0.67
N TYR A 20 -16.43 -6.02 -1.45
CA TYR A 20 -15.01 -5.96 -1.07
C TYR A 20 -14.25 -4.79 -1.69
N ASN A 21 -14.69 -4.28 -2.82
CA ASN A 21 -14.19 -3.03 -3.37
C ASN A 21 -14.80 -1.85 -2.63
N LEU A 22 -14.08 -0.74 -2.62
CA LEU A 22 -14.59 0.53 -2.09
C LEU A 22 -14.90 1.46 -3.25
N VAL A 23 -16.01 2.17 -3.13
CA VAL A 23 -16.42 3.21 -4.06
C VAL A 23 -16.52 4.55 -3.35
N TYR A 24 -16.31 5.63 -4.09
CA TYR A 24 -16.59 6.97 -3.61
C TYR A 24 -18.10 7.14 -3.45
N LYS A 25 -18.51 7.52 -2.24
CA LYS A 25 -19.91 7.76 -1.87
C LYS A 25 -19.96 8.93 -0.89
N PRO A 26 -20.31 10.12 -1.35
CA PRO A 26 -20.35 11.31 -0.51
C PRO A 26 -21.16 11.11 0.78
N GLY A 27 -20.61 11.55 1.91
CA GLY A 27 -21.22 11.43 3.23
C GLY A 27 -21.12 10.04 3.87
N ALA A 28 -20.66 9.03 3.18
CA ALA A 28 -20.46 7.71 3.77
C ALA A 28 -19.30 7.71 4.77
N LYS A 29 -19.40 6.85 5.76
CA LYS A 29 -18.37 6.63 6.79
C LYS A 29 -18.08 5.15 6.90
N LEU A 30 -16.81 4.80 6.88
CA LEU A 30 -16.35 3.42 6.96
C LEU A 30 -15.25 3.29 8.00
N THR A 31 -15.46 2.45 9.01
CA THR A 31 -14.39 2.09 9.96
C THR A 31 -13.44 1.12 9.29
N ARG A 32 -12.16 1.50 9.24
CA ARG A 32 -11.10 0.68 8.68
C ARG A 32 -10.12 0.25 9.77
N THR A 33 -9.54 -0.90 9.57
CA THR A 33 -8.50 -1.45 10.45
C THR A 33 -7.16 -1.42 9.75
N GLY A 34 -6.20 -0.74 10.34
CA GLY A 34 -4.81 -0.73 9.89
C GLY A 34 -3.91 -1.55 10.80
N ARG A 35 -2.76 -1.90 10.29
CA ARG A 35 -1.74 -2.65 11.01
C ARG A 35 -0.38 -2.01 10.80
N ILE A 36 0.44 -2.07 11.85
CA ILE A 36 1.83 -1.66 11.82
C ILE A 36 2.67 -2.86 12.24
N LEU A 37 3.57 -3.27 11.36
CA LEU A 37 4.64 -4.19 11.73
C LEU A 37 5.81 -3.38 12.29
N GLN A 38 6.32 -3.79 13.44
CA GLN A 38 7.56 -3.27 14.00
C GLN A 38 8.55 -4.42 14.19
N ILE A 39 9.78 -4.21 13.73
CA ILE A 39 10.91 -5.12 13.96
C ILE A 39 11.90 -4.38 14.87
N HIS A 40 12.01 -4.83 16.10
CA HIS A 40 12.94 -4.26 17.09
C HIS A 40 14.28 -4.95 17.03
N THR A 41 15.36 -4.19 17.06
CA THR A 41 16.72 -4.72 17.12
C THR A 41 17.34 -4.58 18.51
N GLY A 42 18.35 -5.39 18.81
CA GLY A 42 19.11 -5.27 20.05
C GLY A 42 19.90 -3.95 20.18
N ALA A 43 20.08 -3.23 19.07
CA ALA A 43 20.70 -1.91 19.05
C ALA A 43 19.72 -0.75 19.31
N GLY A 44 18.46 -1.04 19.62
CA GLY A 44 17.44 -0.02 19.88
C GLY A 44 16.83 0.62 18.62
N ILE A 45 17.19 0.16 17.43
CA ILE A 45 16.62 0.62 16.16
C ILE A 45 15.38 -0.21 15.86
N THR A 46 14.29 0.45 15.47
CA THR A 46 13.05 -0.20 15.06
C THR A 46 12.79 0.08 13.60
N GLY A 47 12.49 -0.96 12.83
CA GLY A 47 11.98 -0.85 11.46
C GLY A 47 10.47 -0.97 11.44
N ASP A 48 9.84 -0.14 10.64
CA ASP A 48 8.40 0.01 10.58
C ASP A 48 7.87 -0.30 9.18
N PHE A 49 6.71 -0.95 9.12
CA PHE A 49 5.87 -1.05 7.94
C PHE A 49 4.42 -0.79 8.33
N VAL A 50 3.76 0.11 7.61
CA VAL A 50 2.35 0.45 7.81
C VAL A 50 1.52 -0.10 6.66
N GLY A 51 0.52 -0.92 6.97
CA GLY A 51 -0.36 -1.51 5.97
C GLY A 51 -0.44 -3.03 6.07
N GLY A 52 -0.68 -3.68 4.95
CA GLY A 52 -0.87 -5.12 4.87
C GLY A 52 -2.27 -5.58 5.29
N SER A 53 -2.62 -6.76 4.80
CA SER A 53 -3.88 -7.44 5.10
C SER A 53 -3.77 -8.36 6.31
N ALA A 54 -4.89 -8.86 6.80
CA ALA A 54 -4.89 -9.91 7.83
C ALA A 54 -4.15 -11.17 7.36
N GLY A 55 -4.24 -11.48 6.06
CA GLY A 55 -3.55 -12.62 5.45
C GLY A 55 -2.03 -12.49 5.48
N ASP A 56 -1.48 -11.30 5.23
CA ASP A 56 -0.04 -11.04 5.34
C ASP A 56 0.48 -11.37 6.73
N TYR A 57 -0.22 -10.90 7.76
CA TYR A 57 0.19 -11.11 9.15
C TYR A 57 -0.02 -12.54 9.63
N ALA A 58 -1.07 -13.22 9.17
CA ALA A 58 -1.28 -14.63 9.47
C ALA A 58 -0.16 -15.49 8.87
N GLN A 59 0.19 -15.25 7.60
CA GLN A 59 1.25 -15.98 6.92
C GLN A 59 2.64 -15.70 7.54
N MET A 60 2.87 -14.50 8.05
CA MET A 60 4.11 -14.14 8.74
C MET A 60 4.42 -15.05 9.92
N GLY A 61 3.40 -15.58 10.60
CA GLY A 61 3.54 -16.56 11.68
C GLY A 61 4.32 -17.81 11.29
N ILE A 62 4.39 -18.17 10.00
CA ILE A 62 5.13 -19.33 9.50
C ILE A 62 6.65 -19.15 9.69
N PHE A 63 7.16 -17.93 9.54
CA PHE A 63 8.61 -17.67 9.53
C PHE A 63 9.08 -16.61 10.53
N ALA A 64 8.18 -15.90 11.20
CA ALA A 64 8.55 -14.81 12.13
C ALA A 64 9.59 -15.26 13.16
N ARG A 65 9.47 -16.51 13.64
CA ARG A 65 10.40 -17.11 14.59
C ARG A 65 11.83 -17.19 14.05
N TYR A 66 11.97 -17.38 12.75
CA TYR A 66 13.29 -17.43 12.08
C TYR A 66 14.01 -16.08 12.12
N LEU A 67 13.29 -14.97 12.17
CA LEU A 67 13.87 -13.62 12.18
C LEU A 67 14.52 -13.27 13.52
N ILE A 68 14.14 -13.96 14.61
CA ILE A 68 14.64 -13.69 15.95
C ILE A 68 16.14 -14.01 16.03
N GLY A 69 16.94 -13.03 16.46
CA GLY A 69 18.39 -13.16 16.59
C GLY A 69 19.17 -13.05 15.27
N ARG A 70 18.50 -12.76 14.16
CA ARG A 70 19.16 -12.50 12.87
C ARG A 70 19.68 -11.08 12.78
N ASP A 71 20.76 -10.88 12.04
CA ASP A 71 21.20 -9.56 11.66
C ASP A 71 20.26 -8.95 10.60
N PRO A 72 19.53 -7.87 10.92
CA PRO A 72 18.56 -7.26 10.01
C PRO A 72 19.18 -6.65 8.76
N LEU A 73 20.49 -6.43 8.72
CA LEU A 73 21.20 -5.92 7.57
C LEU A 73 21.51 -7.00 6.53
N GLN A 74 21.43 -8.28 6.91
CA GLN A 74 21.56 -9.41 5.98
C GLN A 74 20.25 -9.68 5.21
N ARG A 75 19.68 -8.62 4.60
CA ARG A 75 18.36 -8.65 3.97
C ARG A 75 18.22 -9.72 2.88
N GLU A 76 19.24 -9.84 2.02
CA GLU A 76 19.22 -10.84 0.94
C GLU A 76 19.22 -12.29 1.47
N LEU A 77 19.95 -12.55 2.53
CA LEU A 77 19.93 -13.86 3.19
C LEU A 77 18.54 -14.14 3.78
N ILE A 78 17.99 -13.18 4.53
CA ILE A 78 16.65 -13.30 5.13
C ILE A 78 15.61 -13.49 4.02
N PHE A 79 15.66 -12.69 2.95
CA PHE A 79 14.74 -12.79 1.83
C PHE A 79 14.76 -14.20 1.20
N ASN A 80 15.94 -14.73 0.90
CA ASN A 80 16.08 -16.04 0.27
C ASN A 80 15.61 -17.17 1.18
N ASP A 81 15.88 -17.10 2.48
CA ASP A 81 15.44 -18.12 3.43
C ASP A 81 13.92 -18.08 3.66
N VAL A 82 13.33 -16.89 3.79
CA VAL A 82 11.88 -16.73 3.89
C VAL A 82 11.19 -17.17 2.59
N LYS A 83 11.73 -16.80 1.44
CA LYS A 83 11.24 -17.26 0.13
C LYS A 83 11.23 -18.79 0.04
N ARG A 84 12.25 -19.44 0.57
CA ARG A 84 12.34 -20.90 0.63
C ARG A 84 11.30 -21.49 1.59
N ALA A 85 11.12 -20.90 2.76
CA ALA A 85 10.09 -21.32 3.71
C ALA A 85 8.68 -21.24 3.10
N LEU A 86 8.41 -20.22 2.31
CA LEU A 86 7.12 -19.98 1.64
C LEU A 86 7.05 -20.56 0.21
N ARG A 87 7.92 -21.50 -0.18
CA ARG A 87 8.03 -21.95 -1.58
C ARG A 87 6.76 -22.58 -2.18
N LYS A 88 5.89 -23.12 -1.32
CA LYS A 88 4.62 -23.74 -1.71
C LYS A 88 3.39 -22.85 -1.44
N LEU A 89 3.61 -21.62 -0.98
CA LEU A 89 2.58 -20.68 -0.58
C LEU A 89 2.73 -19.38 -1.36
N ASP A 90 1.72 -18.55 -1.30
CA ASP A 90 1.85 -17.15 -1.69
C ASP A 90 2.87 -16.46 -0.78
N LYS A 91 3.43 -15.35 -1.25
CA LYS A 91 4.54 -14.65 -0.57
C LYS A 91 4.13 -13.27 -0.04
N MET A 92 2.85 -13.10 0.23
CA MET A 92 2.26 -11.83 0.66
C MET A 92 3.00 -11.21 1.85
N SER A 93 3.33 -12.02 2.85
CA SER A 93 3.97 -11.56 4.09
C SER A 93 5.45 -11.16 3.95
N MET A 94 6.09 -11.48 2.82
CA MET A 94 7.50 -11.10 2.60
C MET A 94 7.68 -9.59 2.45
N GLY A 95 6.78 -8.93 1.70
CA GLY A 95 6.86 -7.48 1.45
C GLY A 95 6.89 -6.65 2.73
N PRO A 96 5.94 -6.81 3.65
CA PRO A 96 5.95 -6.13 4.94
C PRO A 96 7.26 -6.26 5.72
N VAL A 97 7.82 -7.47 5.78
CA VAL A 97 9.08 -7.72 6.49
C VAL A 97 10.27 -7.07 5.77
N ASP A 98 10.35 -7.24 4.45
CA ASP A 98 11.44 -6.67 3.66
C ASP A 98 11.47 -5.14 3.76
N ILE A 99 10.31 -4.48 3.68
CA ILE A 99 10.19 -3.03 3.84
C ILE A 99 10.64 -2.58 5.23
N ALA A 100 10.23 -3.28 6.28
CA ALA A 100 10.68 -2.96 7.64
C ALA A 100 12.20 -3.16 7.83
N LEU A 101 12.80 -4.16 7.17
CA LEU A 101 14.26 -4.36 7.18
C LEU A 101 15.00 -3.26 6.39
N TRP A 102 14.42 -2.78 5.27
CA TRP A 102 14.93 -1.62 4.55
C TRP A 102 14.85 -0.34 5.37
N ASP A 103 13.79 -0.15 6.15
CA ASP A 103 13.65 0.99 7.07
C ASP A 103 14.73 0.95 8.15
N ILE A 104 15.03 -0.23 8.73
CA ILE A 104 16.18 -0.41 9.63
C ILE A 104 17.48 0.01 8.93
N ALA A 105 17.71 -0.47 7.72
CA ALA A 105 18.93 -0.13 6.98
C ALA A 105 19.06 1.37 6.73
N GLY A 106 17.96 2.03 6.35
CA GLY A 106 17.92 3.49 6.20
C GLY A 106 18.31 4.21 7.49
N LYS A 107 17.75 3.78 8.61
CA LYS A 107 18.05 4.34 9.95
C LYS A 107 19.50 4.08 10.39
N VAL A 108 20.02 2.88 10.15
CA VAL A 108 21.43 2.52 10.47
C VAL A 108 22.42 3.35 9.66
N HIS A 109 22.17 3.52 8.37
CA HIS A 109 23.09 4.25 7.47
C HIS A 109 22.82 5.76 7.42
N GLY A 110 21.80 6.27 8.11
CA GLY A 110 21.44 7.69 8.09
C GLY A 110 21.07 8.19 6.69
N ALA A 111 20.53 7.31 5.85
CA ALA A 111 20.22 7.60 4.45
C ALA A 111 18.81 7.08 4.08
N PRO A 112 18.06 7.82 3.26
CA PRO A 112 16.77 7.34 2.79
C PRO A 112 16.95 6.13 1.88
N VAL A 113 15.97 5.22 1.92
CA VAL A 113 16.04 3.94 1.18
C VAL A 113 16.28 4.13 -0.32
N TRP A 114 15.69 5.16 -0.94
CA TRP A 114 15.91 5.42 -2.37
C TRP A 114 17.40 5.68 -2.71
N GLN A 115 18.17 6.27 -1.80
CA GLN A 115 19.61 6.46 -1.98
C GLN A 115 20.37 5.14 -1.82
N LEU A 116 19.97 4.30 -0.86
CA LEU A 116 20.56 2.97 -0.67
C LEU A 116 20.30 2.07 -1.88
N LEU A 117 19.21 2.31 -2.60
CA LEU A 117 18.85 1.63 -3.86
C LEU A 117 19.51 2.23 -5.11
N GLY A 118 20.46 3.14 -4.94
CA GLY A 118 21.23 3.71 -6.05
C GLY A 118 20.87 5.13 -6.46
N GLY A 119 19.82 5.73 -5.88
CA GLY A 119 19.55 7.17 -6.00
C GLY A 119 19.25 7.70 -7.41
N TRP A 120 18.64 6.88 -8.26
CA TRP A 120 18.45 7.22 -9.68
C TRP A 120 17.60 8.48 -9.92
N LYS A 121 16.49 8.64 -9.20
CA LYS A 121 15.59 9.81 -9.35
C LYS A 121 15.27 10.44 -8.01
N LYS A 122 15.41 11.76 -7.92
CA LYS A 122 14.96 12.55 -6.76
C LYS A 122 13.49 12.95 -6.84
N SER A 123 12.94 13.01 -8.05
CA SER A 123 11.56 13.37 -8.32
C SER A 123 10.97 12.42 -9.35
N LEU A 124 9.74 12.03 -9.15
CA LEU A 124 8.98 11.18 -10.05
C LEU A 124 7.81 11.97 -10.62
N PRO A 125 7.48 11.78 -11.91
CA PRO A 125 6.24 12.35 -12.46
C PRO A 125 5.05 11.68 -11.79
N ALA A 126 4.03 12.49 -11.47
CA ALA A 126 2.76 12.03 -10.96
C ALA A 126 1.66 12.25 -11.99
N TYR A 127 0.64 11.43 -11.95
CA TYR A 127 -0.61 11.67 -12.64
C TYR A 127 -1.76 11.87 -11.64
N ALA A 128 -2.76 12.62 -12.02
CA ALA A 128 -4.02 12.66 -11.30
C ALA A 128 -4.85 11.42 -11.65
N SER A 129 -5.58 10.88 -10.72
CA SER A 129 -6.39 9.67 -10.94
C SER A 129 -7.78 9.86 -10.35
N THR A 130 -8.80 9.52 -11.10
CA THR A 130 -10.15 9.32 -10.59
C THR A 130 -10.22 8.02 -9.78
N TYR A 131 -11.36 7.76 -9.17
CA TYR A 131 -11.63 6.58 -8.34
C TYR A 131 -12.95 5.92 -8.75
N HIS A 132 -13.23 4.72 -8.25
CA HIS A 132 -14.53 4.06 -8.41
C HIS A 132 -15.61 4.87 -7.72
N GLY A 133 -16.75 5.04 -8.37
CA GLY A 133 -17.88 5.77 -7.83
C GLY A 133 -17.77 7.30 -7.96
N ASP A 134 -16.79 7.81 -8.70
CA ASP A 134 -16.62 9.25 -8.92
C ASP A 134 -17.83 9.88 -9.62
N GLU A 135 -18.67 9.08 -10.29
CA GLU A 135 -19.97 9.50 -10.79
C GLU A 135 -20.90 10.02 -9.70
N ASN A 136 -20.78 9.51 -8.47
CA ASN A 136 -21.51 10.02 -7.30
C ASN A 136 -21.02 11.42 -6.87
N GLY A 137 -19.88 11.85 -7.38
CA GLY A 137 -19.28 13.16 -7.16
C GLY A 137 -19.42 14.12 -8.36
N GLY A 138 -20.14 13.69 -9.40
CA GLY A 138 -20.41 14.52 -10.59
C GLY A 138 -19.52 14.20 -11.80
N LEU A 139 -18.67 13.17 -11.74
CA LEU A 139 -17.92 12.67 -12.91
C LEU A 139 -18.74 11.59 -13.62
N ASP A 140 -19.91 11.95 -14.15
CA ASP A 140 -20.89 11.03 -14.72
C ASP A 140 -21.06 11.19 -16.24
N THR A 141 -20.39 12.17 -16.85
CA THR A 141 -20.38 12.39 -18.30
C THR A 141 -18.96 12.53 -18.84
N PRO A 142 -18.73 12.26 -20.16
CA PRO A 142 -17.43 12.49 -20.77
C PRO A 142 -16.93 13.94 -20.63
N GLU A 143 -17.86 14.91 -20.71
CA GLU A 143 -17.58 16.34 -20.56
C GLU A 143 -17.08 16.65 -19.13
N ALA A 144 -17.74 16.12 -18.10
CA ALA A 144 -17.32 16.30 -16.70
C ALA A 144 -15.91 15.71 -16.44
N PHE A 145 -15.58 14.58 -17.05
CA PHE A 145 -14.22 14.03 -16.99
C PHE A 145 -13.21 14.91 -17.73
N ALA A 146 -13.57 15.50 -18.88
CA ALA A 146 -12.71 16.41 -19.62
C ALA A 146 -12.42 17.69 -18.81
N ASP A 147 -13.45 18.33 -18.27
CA ASP A 147 -13.34 19.51 -17.43
C ASP A 147 -12.47 19.24 -16.18
N PHE A 148 -12.65 18.08 -15.56
CA PHE A 148 -11.83 17.72 -14.40
C PHE A 148 -10.37 17.43 -14.79
N ALA A 149 -10.13 16.85 -15.96
CA ALA A 149 -8.78 16.66 -16.47
C ALA A 149 -8.07 18.00 -16.75
N GLU A 150 -8.80 19.00 -17.27
CA GLU A 150 -8.27 20.37 -17.43
C GLU A 150 -7.90 20.98 -16.09
N GLN A 151 -8.75 20.89 -15.07
CA GLN A 151 -8.45 21.34 -13.71
C GLN A 151 -7.18 20.66 -13.16
N CYS A 152 -7.04 19.35 -13.36
CA CYS A 152 -5.84 18.62 -12.96
C CYS A 152 -4.59 19.12 -13.71
N CYS A 153 -4.72 19.46 -14.99
CA CYS A 153 -3.64 20.04 -15.77
C CYS A 153 -3.23 21.42 -15.24
N GLU A 154 -4.18 22.27 -14.88
CA GLU A 154 -3.94 23.58 -14.25
C GLU A 154 -3.23 23.44 -12.89
N MET A 155 -3.52 22.39 -12.13
CA MET A 155 -2.79 22.06 -10.90
C MET A 155 -1.37 21.55 -11.16
N GLY A 156 -0.96 21.34 -12.41
CA GLY A 156 0.38 20.92 -12.80
C GLY A 156 0.57 19.44 -13.09
N TYR A 157 -0.48 18.65 -13.06
CA TYR A 157 -0.39 17.24 -13.48
C TYR A 157 -0.29 17.14 -15.00
N ARG A 158 0.64 16.31 -15.49
CA ARG A 158 0.88 16.13 -16.95
C ARG A 158 0.24 14.87 -17.51
N ALA A 159 -0.40 14.07 -16.65
CA ALA A 159 -1.13 12.89 -17.04
C ALA A 159 -2.35 12.72 -16.15
N PHE A 160 -3.40 12.18 -16.72
CA PHE A 160 -4.66 11.92 -16.06
C PHE A 160 -5.08 10.47 -16.29
N LYS A 161 -5.54 9.80 -15.26
CA LYS A 161 -6.01 8.42 -15.33
C LYS A 161 -7.49 8.37 -14.98
N ILE A 162 -8.27 7.86 -15.90
CA ILE A 162 -9.66 7.51 -15.63
C ILE A 162 -9.68 6.11 -15.01
N HIS A 163 -10.27 5.98 -13.84
CA HIS A 163 -10.49 4.71 -13.17
C HIS A 163 -11.93 4.25 -13.38
N GLY A 164 -12.38 4.34 -14.64
CA GLY A 164 -13.75 4.01 -15.04
C GLY A 164 -13.97 2.49 -15.03
N TRP A 165 -14.49 1.98 -13.95
CA TRP A 165 -15.12 0.68 -13.90
C TRP A 165 -16.63 0.89 -13.92
N SER A 166 -17.25 0.67 -15.06
CA SER A 166 -18.65 0.38 -15.01
C SER A 166 -18.78 -1.12 -14.72
N HIS A 167 -19.39 -1.48 -13.61
CA HIS A 167 -19.86 -2.84 -13.35
C HIS A 167 -21.07 -3.21 -14.20
N ALA A 168 -21.32 -2.46 -15.28
CA ALA A 168 -22.33 -2.86 -16.25
C ALA A 168 -21.96 -4.27 -16.70
N PRO A 169 -22.83 -5.26 -16.46
CA PRO A 169 -22.58 -6.61 -16.95
C PRO A 169 -22.33 -6.53 -18.45
N ILE A 170 -21.23 -7.12 -18.90
CA ILE A 170 -21.00 -7.33 -20.32
C ILE A 170 -22.19 -8.19 -20.79
N ARG A 171 -23.18 -7.55 -21.41
CA ARG A 171 -24.35 -8.19 -21.99
C ARG A 171 -24.00 -8.65 -23.38
#